data_fe2991f89be5e401c93377eee16ad4dd
#
_entry.id   fe2991f89be5e401c93377eee16ad4dd
#
_cell.length_a   1.000
_cell.length_b   1.000
_cell.length_c   1.000
_cell.angle_alpha   90.00
_cell.angle_beta   90.00
_cell.angle_gamma   90.00
#
_symmetry.space_group_name_H-M   'P 1'
#
loop_
_entity.id
_entity.type
_entity.pdbx_description
1 polymer ?
#
loop_
_entity_poly.entity_id
_entity_poly.type
_entity_poly.pdbx_seq_one_letter_code
_entity_poly.pdbx_strand_id
1 'polypeptide(L)'
;MKNTVVIFNAGIGALTLGFQNAGYEILKAYEPDRKVIEIYQENISQNVTACSLSSIDPATVPDSDVWAFDLTQSKAEEVFYSLTLVQRRRPPAILFVMKKQLWKGFIKEHIFQLQEYGYHITHKNIQSSEVTAFPLREEFAYIVSKRVNASDMIMPVQVHKE
;
A
#
# COMPACT_ATOMS: atom_id res chain seq x y z
N MET A 1 -11.92 12.89 14.36
CA MET A 1 -10.58 12.26 14.35
C MET A 1 -10.18 11.94 12.93
N LYS A 2 -8.91 12.17 12.57
CA LYS A 2 -8.39 11.78 11.27
C LYS A 2 -8.16 10.27 11.24
N ASN A 3 -8.44 9.64 10.10
CA ASN A 3 -7.98 8.30 9.83
C ASN A 3 -6.45 8.29 9.72
N THR A 4 -5.84 7.21 10.13
CA THR A 4 -4.39 7.05 10.19
C THR A 4 -3.91 5.96 9.24
N VAL A 5 -2.68 6.12 8.75
CA VAL A 5 -2.06 5.16 7.85
C VAL A 5 -0.57 4.99 8.14
N VAL A 6 -0.08 3.78 7.96
CA VAL A 6 1.35 3.45 7.89
C VAL A 6 1.66 3.04 6.46
N ILE A 7 2.72 3.62 5.88
CA ILE A 7 3.13 3.39 4.50
C ILE A 7 4.38 2.52 4.47
N PHE A 8 4.33 1.44 3.70
CA PHE A 8 5.46 0.52 3.51
C PHE A 8 5.97 0.62 2.08
N ASN A 9 7.28 0.61 1.90
CA ASN A 9 7.95 0.87 0.63
C ASN A 9 7.51 2.22 0.04
N ALA A 10 7.66 3.26 0.84
CA ALA A 10 7.08 4.57 0.54
C ALA A 10 7.56 5.21 -0.77
N GLY A 11 8.72 4.80 -1.29
CA GLY A 11 9.26 5.34 -2.51
C GLY A 11 9.53 6.85 -2.40
N ILE A 12 9.27 7.55 -3.47
CA ILE A 12 9.43 9.03 -3.50
C ILE A 12 8.25 9.76 -2.86
N GLY A 13 7.21 9.03 -2.39
CA GLY A 13 6.11 9.60 -1.63
C GLY A 13 4.78 9.72 -2.36
N ALA A 14 4.62 9.14 -3.54
CA ALA A 14 3.38 9.25 -4.30
C ALA A 14 2.17 8.69 -3.55
N LEU A 15 2.30 7.51 -2.96
CA LEU A 15 1.22 6.89 -2.18
C LEU A 15 0.96 7.68 -0.90
N THR A 16 2.00 8.15 -0.23
CA THR A 16 1.88 9.02 0.94
C THR A 16 1.08 10.27 0.63
N LEU A 17 1.42 10.94 -0.47
CA LEU A 17 0.72 12.15 -0.90
C LEU A 17 -0.75 11.88 -1.19
N GLY A 18 -1.06 10.75 -1.81
CA GLY A 18 -2.44 10.33 -2.06
C GLY A 18 -3.25 10.18 -0.77
N PHE A 19 -2.68 9.56 0.26
CA PHE A 19 -3.33 9.44 1.55
C PHE A 19 -3.47 10.80 2.27
N GLN A 20 -2.45 11.64 2.23
CA GLN A 20 -2.54 13.00 2.78
C GLN A 20 -3.65 13.81 2.13
N ASN A 21 -3.74 13.77 0.79
CA ASN A 21 -4.79 14.47 0.05
C ASN A 21 -6.19 13.91 0.36
N ALA A 22 -6.29 12.65 0.75
CA ALA A 22 -7.54 12.03 1.20
C ALA A 22 -7.87 12.30 2.68
N GLY A 23 -7.04 13.08 3.38
CA GLY A 23 -7.27 13.47 4.76
C GLY A 23 -6.71 12.53 5.82
N TYR A 24 -5.85 11.58 5.43
CA TYR A 24 -5.20 10.66 6.37
C TYR A 24 -3.99 11.32 7.04
N GLU A 25 -3.78 10.96 8.29
CA GLU A 25 -2.54 11.25 9.01
C GLU A 25 -1.55 10.11 8.79
N ILE A 26 -0.34 10.43 8.36
CA ILE A 26 0.74 9.45 8.14
C ILE A 26 1.48 9.25 9.46
N LEU A 27 1.29 8.11 10.10
CA LEU A 27 1.94 7.82 11.37
C LEU A 27 3.39 7.43 11.20
N LYS A 28 3.70 6.66 10.14
CA LYS A 28 5.04 6.22 9.84
C LYS A 28 5.16 5.80 8.39
N ALA A 29 6.35 5.96 7.83
CA ALA A 29 6.70 5.46 6.50
C ALA A 29 8.02 4.70 6.56
N TYR A 30 8.13 3.64 5.78
CA TYR A 30 9.33 2.81 5.65
C TYR A 30 9.77 2.79 4.19
N GLU A 31 11.07 2.93 3.96
CA GLU A 31 11.67 2.85 2.63
C GLU A 31 13.09 2.29 2.74
N PRO A 32 13.46 1.24 1.98
CA PRO A 32 14.79 0.65 2.12
C PRO A 32 15.89 1.43 1.40
N ASP A 33 15.59 2.16 0.32
CA ASP A 33 16.59 2.83 -0.50
C ASP A 33 16.88 4.24 0.01
N ARG A 34 18.10 4.47 0.47
CA ARG A 34 18.52 5.76 1.04
C ARG A 34 18.45 6.93 0.05
N LYS A 35 18.71 6.68 -1.24
CA LYS A 35 18.58 7.73 -2.27
C LYS A 35 17.14 8.12 -2.50
N VAL A 36 16.27 7.15 -2.46
CA VAL A 36 14.81 7.37 -2.56
C VAL A 36 14.29 8.11 -1.33
N ILE A 37 14.80 7.78 -0.15
CA ILE A 37 14.47 8.49 1.10
C ILE A 37 14.80 9.98 1.00
N GLU A 38 15.94 10.33 0.43
CA GLU A 38 16.32 11.74 0.25
C GLU A 38 15.27 12.50 -0.56
N ILE A 39 14.78 11.90 -1.64
CA ILE A 39 13.70 12.48 -2.46
C ILE A 39 12.40 12.59 -1.67
N TYR A 40 12.04 11.54 -0.93
CA TYR A 40 10.87 11.54 -0.06
C TYR A 40 10.93 12.68 0.97
N GLN A 41 12.08 12.83 1.63
CA GLN A 41 12.28 13.86 2.64
C GLN A 41 12.19 15.28 2.08
N GLU A 42 12.66 15.51 0.86
CA GLU A 42 12.57 16.81 0.19
C GLU A 42 11.11 17.16 -0.16
N ASN A 43 10.30 16.18 -0.53
CA ASN A 43 8.97 16.42 -1.09
C ASN A 43 7.82 16.21 -0.10
N ILE A 44 8.00 15.35 0.89
CA ILE A 44 6.91 14.93 1.79
C ILE A 44 7.20 15.35 3.24
N SER A 45 8.12 14.65 3.90
CA SER A 45 8.49 14.94 5.29
C SER A 45 9.75 14.18 5.70
N GLN A 46 10.36 14.58 6.81
CA GLN A 46 11.50 13.88 7.38
C GLN A 46 11.13 12.54 8.02
N ASN A 47 9.85 12.26 8.24
CA ASN A 47 9.39 11.09 8.97
C ASN A 47 9.31 9.86 8.08
N VAL A 48 10.47 9.33 7.70
CA VAL A 48 10.60 8.06 7.00
C VAL A 48 11.76 7.27 7.61
N THR A 49 11.55 5.97 7.82
CA THR A 49 12.54 5.07 8.41
C THR A 49 13.17 4.21 7.33
N ALA A 50 14.51 4.17 7.31
CA ALA A 50 15.27 3.32 6.40
C ALA A 50 15.17 1.86 6.86
N CYS A 51 14.26 1.10 6.24
CA CYS A 51 14.06 -0.30 6.60
C CYS A 51 13.37 -1.04 5.44
N SER A 52 13.85 -2.24 5.14
CA SER A 52 13.20 -3.13 4.18
C SER A 52 12.08 -3.92 4.86
N LEU A 53 11.11 -4.39 4.07
CA LEU A 53 9.99 -5.19 4.59
C LEU A 53 10.45 -6.41 5.39
N SER A 54 11.51 -7.08 4.94
CA SER A 54 12.06 -8.27 5.61
C SER A 54 12.69 -7.98 6.97
N SER A 55 13.04 -6.71 7.23
CA SER A 55 13.74 -6.29 8.45
C SER A 55 12.86 -5.57 9.46
N ILE A 56 11.59 -5.32 9.11
CA ILE A 56 10.65 -4.66 10.02
C ILE A 56 10.24 -5.64 11.12
N ASP A 57 10.42 -5.23 12.37
CA ASP A 57 9.84 -5.94 13.52
C ASP A 57 8.35 -5.56 13.60
N PRO A 58 7.43 -6.53 13.45
CA PRO A 58 5.99 -6.25 13.51
C PRO A 58 5.55 -5.55 14.79
N ALA A 59 6.20 -5.81 15.91
CA ALA A 59 5.86 -5.21 17.19
C ALA A 59 6.12 -3.70 17.26
N THR A 60 7.00 -3.18 16.38
CA THR A 60 7.38 -1.77 16.36
C THR A 60 6.51 -0.91 15.43
N VAL A 61 5.66 -1.53 14.61
CA VAL A 61 4.80 -0.79 13.68
C VAL A 61 3.64 -0.17 14.46
N PRO A 62 3.38 1.13 14.31
CA PRO A 62 2.25 1.77 15.01
C PRO A 62 0.91 1.16 14.61
N ASP A 63 -0.01 1.09 15.54
CA ASP A 63 -1.41 0.80 15.24
C ASP A 63 -1.98 1.94 14.39
N SER A 64 -2.69 1.59 13.34
CA SER A 64 -3.31 2.55 12.43
C SER A 64 -4.56 1.96 11.79
N ASP A 65 -5.37 2.82 11.19
CA ASP A 65 -6.58 2.36 10.49
C ASP A 65 -6.25 1.60 9.21
N VAL A 66 -5.18 1.98 8.53
CA VAL A 66 -4.76 1.39 7.27
C VAL A 66 -3.27 1.11 7.26
N TRP A 67 -2.88 -0.03 6.72
CA TRP A 67 -1.52 -0.34 6.30
C TRP A 67 -1.48 -0.35 4.78
N ALA A 68 -0.66 0.51 4.18
CA ALA A 68 -0.55 0.64 2.74
C ALA A 68 0.84 0.21 2.27
N PHE A 69 0.86 -0.76 1.35
CA PHE A 69 2.10 -1.32 0.79
C PHE A 69 2.21 -0.90 -0.68
N ASP A 70 3.24 -0.12 -0.99
CA ASP A 70 3.59 0.17 -2.39
C ASP A 70 4.53 -0.92 -2.90
N LEU A 71 3.97 -1.87 -3.63
CA LEU A 71 4.68 -3.01 -4.18
C LEU A 71 4.89 -2.89 -5.70
N THR A 72 4.79 -1.67 -6.24
CA THR A 72 4.89 -1.42 -7.68
C THR A 72 6.27 -1.71 -8.26
N GLN A 73 7.32 -1.61 -7.43
CA GLN A 73 8.69 -1.95 -7.80
C GLN A 73 9.18 -3.25 -7.17
N SER A 74 8.26 -4.01 -6.57
CA SER A 74 8.59 -5.18 -5.75
C SER A 74 8.56 -6.46 -6.54
N LYS A 75 9.30 -7.46 -6.04
CA LYS A 75 9.24 -8.85 -6.47
C LYS A 75 8.30 -9.64 -5.57
N ALA A 76 7.99 -10.88 -5.97
CA ALA A 76 7.11 -11.77 -5.23
C ALA A 76 7.49 -11.94 -3.76
N GLU A 77 8.79 -12.01 -3.45
CA GLU A 77 9.29 -12.14 -2.06
C GLU A 77 8.75 -11.04 -1.14
N GLU A 78 8.72 -9.80 -1.63
CA GLU A 78 8.28 -8.67 -0.83
C GLU A 78 6.79 -8.73 -0.52
N VAL A 79 6.00 -9.32 -1.41
CA VAL A 79 4.59 -9.60 -1.14
C VAL A 79 4.46 -10.55 0.06
N PHE A 80 5.27 -11.60 0.11
CA PHE A 80 5.25 -12.54 1.22
C PHE A 80 5.71 -11.90 2.53
N TYR A 81 6.71 -11.05 2.50
CA TYR A 81 7.11 -10.29 3.70
C TYR A 81 5.98 -9.40 4.20
N SER A 82 5.27 -8.71 3.30
CA SER A 82 4.13 -7.88 3.68
C SER A 82 3.00 -8.71 4.29
N LEU A 83 2.70 -9.87 3.73
CA LEU A 83 1.69 -10.78 4.27
C LEU A 83 2.06 -11.29 5.67
N THR A 84 3.33 -11.56 5.91
CA THR A 84 3.80 -11.97 7.25
C THR A 84 3.56 -10.86 8.28
N LEU A 85 3.86 -9.61 7.95
CA LEU A 85 3.58 -8.47 8.82
C LEU A 85 2.08 -8.34 9.12
N VAL A 86 1.24 -8.45 8.10
CA VAL A 86 -0.22 -8.37 8.23
C VAL A 86 -0.77 -9.50 9.11
N GLN A 87 -0.31 -10.71 8.91
CA GLN A 87 -0.76 -11.87 9.69
C GLN A 87 -0.42 -11.71 11.18
N ARG A 88 0.72 -11.09 11.48
CA ARG A 88 1.15 -10.84 12.85
C ARG A 88 0.35 -9.76 13.55
N ARG A 89 0.04 -8.67 12.86
CA ARG A 89 -0.56 -7.49 13.48
C ARG A 89 -2.03 -7.29 13.14
N ARG A 90 -2.49 -7.83 12.02
CA ARG A 90 -3.90 -7.78 11.57
C ARG A 90 -4.51 -6.37 11.62
N PRO A 91 -3.94 -5.41 10.86
CA PRO A 91 -4.51 -4.06 10.82
C PRO A 91 -5.95 -4.07 10.30
N PRO A 92 -6.77 -3.07 10.66
CA PRO A 92 -8.18 -3.03 10.25
C PRO A 92 -8.39 -3.04 8.75
N ALA A 93 -7.53 -2.33 7.99
CA ALA A 93 -7.58 -2.30 6.55
C ALA A 93 -6.17 -2.32 5.95
N ILE A 94 -6.06 -2.87 4.76
CA ILE A 94 -4.79 -3.01 4.04
C ILE A 94 -5.01 -2.59 2.60
N LEU A 95 -4.07 -1.82 2.06
CA LEU A 95 -3.97 -1.56 0.64
C LEU A 95 -2.68 -2.15 0.10
N PHE A 96 -2.77 -2.98 -0.93
CA PHE A 96 -1.63 -3.40 -1.73
C PHE A 96 -1.74 -2.75 -3.11
N VAL A 97 -0.67 -2.11 -3.56
CA VAL A 97 -0.56 -1.59 -4.93
C VAL A 97 0.59 -2.32 -5.59
N MET A 98 0.33 -2.97 -6.72
CA MET A 98 1.36 -3.72 -7.44
C MET A 98 1.12 -3.66 -8.95
N LYS A 99 2.15 -3.96 -9.73
CA LYS A 99 1.98 -4.10 -11.18
C LYS A 99 1.02 -5.26 -11.46
N LYS A 100 0.18 -5.10 -12.48
CA LYS A 100 -0.79 -6.12 -12.89
C LYS A 100 -0.13 -7.48 -13.13
N GLN A 101 1.11 -7.49 -13.66
CA GLN A 101 1.85 -8.72 -13.92
C GLN A 101 2.18 -9.49 -12.64
N LEU A 102 2.29 -8.82 -11.51
CA LEU A 102 2.51 -9.47 -10.22
C LEU A 102 1.22 -10.00 -9.61
N TRP A 103 0.09 -9.34 -9.88
CA TRP A 103 -1.23 -9.70 -9.38
C TRP A 103 -1.85 -10.82 -10.20
N LYS A 104 -1.31 -12.03 -10.07
CA LYS A 104 -1.82 -13.23 -10.75
C LYS A 104 -1.33 -14.50 -10.07
N GLY A 105 -1.98 -15.64 -10.39
CA GLY A 105 -1.56 -16.98 -9.99
C GLY A 105 -1.31 -17.08 -8.49
N PHE A 106 -0.11 -17.49 -8.14
CA PHE A 106 0.30 -17.81 -6.77
C PHE A 106 0.21 -16.59 -5.80
N ILE A 107 0.57 -15.41 -6.29
CA ILE A 107 0.47 -14.18 -5.49
C ILE A 107 -0.98 -13.87 -5.15
N LYS A 108 -1.84 -13.94 -6.14
CA LYS A 108 -3.28 -13.70 -5.98
C LYS A 108 -3.89 -14.68 -4.96
N GLU A 109 -3.55 -15.96 -5.07
CA GLU A 109 -4.02 -17.00 -4.15
C GLU A 109 -3.60 -16.71 -2.70
N HIS A 110 -2.34 -16.32 -2.49
CA HIS A 110 -1.83 -16.01 -1.15
C HIS A 110 -2.51 -14.79 -0.53
N ILE A 111 -2.77 -13.76 -1.31
CA ILE A 111 -3.49 -12.58 -0.80
C ILE A 111 -4.93 -12.96 -0.45
N PHE A 112 -5.60 -13.78 -1.25
CA PHE A 112 -6.95 -14.27 -0.94
C PHE A 112 -7.00 -15.12 0.34
N GLN A 113 -5.90 -15.73 0.76
CA GLN A 113 -5.83 -16.44 2.04
C GLN A 113 -6.07 -15.52 3.25
N LEU A 114 -5.93 -14.20 3.10
CA LEU A 114 -6.28 -13.25 4.15
C LEU A 114 -7.76 -13.35 4.57
N GLN A 115 -8.61 -13.91 3.73
CA GLN A 115 -10.01 -14.19 4.09
C GLN A 115 -10.13 -15.09 5.34
N GLU A 116 -9.17 -15.98 5.55
CA GLU A 116 -9.11 -16.84 6.75
C GLU A 116 -8.92 -16.04 8.04
N TYR A 117 -8.39 -14.82 7.93
CA TYR A 117 -8.19 -13.89 9.06
C TYR A 117 -9.33 -12.86 9.18
N GLY A 118 -10.41 -13.06 8.44
CA GLY A 118 -11.58 -12.20 8.50
C GLY A 118 -11.53 -10.97 7.58
N TYR A 119 -10.62 -10.95 6.60
CA TYR A 119 -10.56 -9.86 5.62
C TYR A 119 -11.51 -10.12 4.45
N HIS A 120 -12.20 -9.07 4.05
CA HIS A 120 -12.94 -9.02 2.80
C HIS A 120 -12.08 -8.32 1.75
N ILE A 121 -11.84 -8.98 0.62
CA ILE A 121 -10.88 -8.52 -0.38
C ILE A 121 -11.62 -8.05 -1.63
N THR A 122 -11.30 -6.83 -2.05
CA THR A 122 -11.72 -6.28 -3.35
C THR A 122 -10.47 -5.87 -4.13
N HIS A 123 -10.54 -5.95 -5.45
CA HIS A 123 -9.41 -5.53 -6.29
C HIS A 123 -9.91 -4.83 -7.55
N LYS A 124 -9.07 -3.95 -8.09
CA LYS A 124 -9.33 -3.24 -9.34
C LYS A 124 -8.03 -3.05 -10.09
N ASN A 125 -8.03 -3.34 -11.38
CA ASN A 125 -6.93 -3.00 -12.27
C ASN A 125 -7.18 -1.61 -12.87
N ILE A 126 -6.21 -0.73 -12.74
CA ILE A 126 -6.31 0.65 -13.21
C ILE A 126 -5.09 0.96 -14.07
N GLN A 127 -5.31 1.48 -15.27
CA GLN A 127 -4.23 2.07 -16.06
C GLN A 127 -3.90 3.46 -15.52
N SER A 128 -2.62 3.81 -15.51
CA SER A 128 -2.19 5.13 -15.07
C SER A 128 -2.88 6.26 -15.82
N SER A 129 -3.11 6.07 -17.13
CA SER A 129 -3.81 7.04 -17.96
C SER A 129 -5.28 7.27 -17.58
N GLU A 130 -5.89 6.36 -16.82
CA GLU A 130 -7.28 6.51 -16.36
C GLU A 130 -7.42 7.42 -15.15
N VAL A 131 -6.34 7.58 -14.38
CA VAL A 131 -6.34 8.33 -13.12
C VAL A 131 -5.38 9.52 -13.11
N THR A 132 -4.56 9.68 -14.13
CA THR A 132 -3.61 10.78 -14.27
C THR A 132 -3.68 11.38 -15.66
N ALA A 133 -3.16 12.61 -15.80
CA ALA A 133 -3.05 13.28 -17.09
C ALA A 133 -1.90 12.75 -17.97
N PHE A 134 -1.06 11.87 -17.43
CA PHE A 134 0.07 11.31 -18.15
C PHE A 134 -0.34 10.08 -18.96
N PRO A 135 0.05 9.97 -20.24
CA PRO A 135 -0.33 8.85 -21.10
C PRO A 135 0.54 7.60 -20.85
N LEU A 136 0.76 7.25 -19.60
CA LEU A 136 1.45 6.03 -19.22
C LEU A 136 0.53 4.83 -19.42
N ARG A 137 1.04 3.79 -20.06
CA ARG A 137 0.27 2.55 -20.30
C ARG A 137 0.50 1.47 -19.26
N GLU A 138 1.06 1.83 -18.10
CA GLU A 138 1.23 0.88 -17.02
C GLU A 138 -0.09 0.59 -16.33
N GLU A 139 -0.37 -0.69 -16.13
CA GLU A 139 -1.52 -1.14 -15.36
C GLU A 139 -1.08 -1.58 -13.98
N PHE A 140 -1.82 -1.12 -12.98
CA PHE A 140 -1.61 -1.49 -11.59
C PHE A 140 -2.84 -2.17 -11.03
N ALA A 141 -2.62 -3.14 -10.16
CA ALA A 141 -3.66 -3.75 -9.36
C ALA A 141 -3.70 -3.07 -7.99
N TYR A 142 -4.88 -2.59 -7.62
CA TYR A 142 -5.17 -2.05 -6.29
C TYR A 142 -6.00 -3.08 -5.55
N ILE A 143 -5.45 -3.63 -4.48
CA ILE A 143 -6.09 -4.68 -3.70
C ILE A 143 -6.39 -4.12 -2.32
N VAL A 144 -7.65 -3.99 -1.99
CA VAL A 144 -8.10 -3.54 -0.69
C VAL A 144 -8.61 -4.73 0.09
N SER A 145 -8.07 -4.92 1.27
CA SER A 145 -8.49 -5.95 2.21
C SER A 145 -8.94 -5.26 3.49
N LYS A 146 -10.18 -5.46 3.92
CA LYS A 146 -10.65 -4.88 5.18
C LYS A 146 -11.34 -5.92 6.04
N ARG A 147 -11.22 -5.78 7.34
CA ARG A 147 -11.95 -6.60 8.30
C ARG A 147 -13.41 -6.15 8.37
N VAL A 148 -14.29 -7.03 8.81
CA VAL A 148 -15.74 -6.82 8.81
C VAL A 148 -16.19 -5.49 9.45
N ASN A 149 -15.46 -4.97 10.43
CA ASN A 149 -15.80 -3.75 11.16
C ASN A 149 -14.92 -2.55 10.82
N ALA A 150 -14.14 -2.62 9.73
CA ALA A 150 -13.30 -1.51 9.30
C ALA A 150 -14.10 -0.45 8.54
N SER A 151 -13.66 0.80 8.62
CA SER A 151 -14.23 1.89 7.82
C SER A 151 -14.07 1.62 6.32
N ASP A 152 -14.99 2.12 5.52
CA ASP A 152 -14.96 1.90 4.10
C ASP A 152 -13.78 2.64 3.43
N MET A 153 -13.02 1.90 2.64
CA MET A 153 -12.04 2.47 1.72
C MET A 153 -12.68 2.59 0.34
N ILE A 154 -12.57 3.77 -0.24
CA ILE A 154 -13.05 4.03 -1.59
C ILE A 154 -11.93 3.69 -2.57
N MET A 155 -12.19 2.78 -3.49
CA MET A 155 -11.25 2.45 -4.57
C MET A 155 -11.12 3.63 -5.54
N PRO A 156 -9.94 3.83 -6.13
CA PRO A 156 -9.78 4.85 -7.16
C PRO A 156 -10.79 4.66 -8.29
N VAL A 157 -11.37 5.76 -8.76
CA VAL A 157 -12.28 5.76 -9.91
C VAL A 157 -11.58 6.35 -11.13
N GLN A 158 -12.02 5.96 -12.30
CA GLN A 158 -11.52 6.51 -13.55
C GLN A 158 -11.83 8.00 -13.63
N VAL A 159 -10.80 8.81 -13.87
CA VAL A 159 -10.90 10.24 -14.00
C VAL A 159 -11.10 10.64 -15.47
N HIS A 160 -10.55 9.84 -16.39
CA HIS A 160 -10.68 10.07 -17.83
C HIS A 160 -11.56 8.97 -18.42
N LYS A 161 -12.76 9.37 -18.83
CA LYS A 161 -13.64 8.57 -19.69
C LYS A 161 -13.51 9.08 -21.11
N GLU A 162 -13.24 8.23 -22.05
CA GLU A 162 -13.43 8.56 -23.46
C GLU A 162 -14.91 8.60 -23.77
#